data_0abb1f1f949a98d341f07a3a1478819c
#
_entry.id   0abb1f1f949a98d341f07a3a1478819c
#
_cell.length_a   1.000
_cell.length_b   1.000
_cell.length_c   1.000
_cell.angle_alpha   90.00
_cell.angle_beta   90.00
_cell.angle_gamma   90.00
#
_symmetry.space_group_name_H-M   'P 1'
#
loop_
_entity.id
_entity.type
_entity.pdbx_description
1 polymer ?
#
loop_
_entity_poly.entity_id
_entity_poly.type
_entity_poly.pdbx_seq_one_letter_code
_entity_poly.pdbx_strand_id
1 'polypeptide(L)'
;MRRLGQHFLNDPTILARIVDALEPVAGERVLEIGPGQGSLTRALLARGLTVLAIEKDRALAERLTHQGINVVLGDALKVDWPRVAKVVGNIPYYITSPLLEKALTTPLPERVVFLVQLEVADRLAAKPGSKIYGALSVGVQAICRVEKLFTVAPGAFKPPPQVRSAVVRLTPLAAPLIMPEEVAPFRRFVTGCFSKRR
;
A
#
# COMPACT_ATOMS: atom_id res chain seq x y z
N MET A 1 -11.65 22.83 -6.92
CA MET A 1 -11.29 21.52 -6.32
C MET A 1 -9.90 21.13 -6.80
N ARG A 2 -8.92 20.97 -5.92
CA ARG A 2 -7.62 20.38 -6.31
C ARG A 2 -7.86 18.93 -6.72
N ARG A 3 -7.56 18.56 -7.98
CA ARG A 3 -7.57 17.18 -8.43
C ARG A 3 -6.57 16.39 -7.54
N LEU A 4 -7.03 15.31 -6.93
CA LEU A 4 -6.26 14.49 -5.98
C LEU A 4 -5.10 13.69 -6.63
N GLY A 5 -4.68 14.03 -7.87
CA GLY A 5 -3.60 13.32 -8.57
C GLY A 5 -3.89 11.82 -8.74
N GLN A 6 -5.16 11.47 -8.98
CA GLN A 6 -5.61 10.09 -9.07
C GLN A 6 -5.25 9.50 -10.44
N HIS A 7 -4.59 8.35 -10.42
CA HIS A 7 -4.29 7.53 -11.59
C HIS A 7 -4.97 6.17 -11.40
N PHE A 8 -6.05 5.92 -12.14
CA PHE A 8 -6.84 4.70 -11.99
C PHE A 8 -6.24 3.57 -12.80
N LEU A 9 -5.85 2.49 -12.15
CA LEU A 9 -5.39 1.27 -12.80
C LEU A 9 -6.56 0.54 -13.43
N ASN A 10 -6.44 0.19 -14.73
CA ASN A 10 -7.51 -0.45 -15.49
C ASN A 10 -7.06 -1.71 -16.27
N ASP A 11 -5.79 -2.07 -16.21
CA ASP A 11 -5.26 -3.26 -16.84
C ASP A 11 -5.66 -4.53 -16.07
N PRO A 12 -6.49 -5.42 -16.63
CA PRO A 12 -7.00 -6.59 -15.92
C PRO A 12 -5.91 -7.60 -15.57
N THR A 13 -4.87 -7.72 -16.37
CA THR A 13 -3.73 -8.60 -16.09
C THR A 13 -2.95 -8.14 -14.87
N ILE A 14 -2.72 -6.82 -14.79
CA ILE A 14 -2.02 -6.23 -13.64
C ILE A 14 -2.87 -6.33 -12.39
N LEU A 15 -4.19 -6.05 -12.48
CA LEU A 15 -5.11 -6.20 -11.37
C LEU A 15 -5.11 -7.63 -10.82
N ALA A 16 -5.18 -8.64 -11.69
CA ALA A 16 -5.13 -10.04 -11.28
C ALA A 16 -3.81 -10.37 -10.55
N ARG A 17 -2.67 -9.91 -11.07
CA ARG A 17 -1.35 -10.10 -10.45
C ARG A 17 -1.24 -9.41 -9.07
N ILE A 18 -1.87 -8.26 -8.88
CA ILE A 18 -1.93 -7.59 -7.56
C ILE A 18 -2.73 -8.44 -6.59
N VAL A 19 -3.87 -8.99 -7.01
CA VAL A 19 -4.69 -9.87 -6.18
C VAL A 19 -3.93 -11.16 -5.85
N ASP A 20 -3.26 -11.79 -6.83
CA ASP A 20 -2.43 -12.98 -6.61
C ASP A 20 -1.29 -12.72 -5.60
N ALA A 21 -0.71 -11.52 -5.60
CA ALA A 21 0.34 -11.13 -4.65
C ALA A 21 -0.13 -11.11 -3.19
N LEU A 22 -1.44 -11.00 -2.95
CA LEU A 22 -2.02 -11.14 -1.61
C LEU A 22 -2.05 -12.60 -1.14
N GLU A 23 -1.89 -13.59 -2.04
CA GLU A 23 -2.13 -15.02 -1.77
C GLU A 23 -3.50 -15.20 -1.11
N PRO A 24 -4.59 -14.85 -1.85
CA PRO A 24 -5.92 -14.74 -1.27
C PRO A 24 -6.51 -16.10 -0.93
N VAL A 25 -7.23 -16.16 0.21
CA VAL A 25 -8.07 -17.29 0.59
C VAL A 25 -9.53 -16.88 0.43
N ALA A 26 -10.35 -17.73 -0.19
CA ALA A 26 -11.76 -17.44 -0.41
C ALA A 26 -12.48 -17.17 0.92
N GLY A 27 -13.36 -16.15 0.95
CA GLY A 27 -14.07 -15.71 2.15
C GLY A 27 -13.26 -14.78 3.07
N GLU A 28 -11.96 -14.62 2.83
CA GLU A 28 -11.10 -13.77 3.65
C GLU A 28 -11.46 -12.30 3.50
N ARG A 29 -11.34 -11.53 4.59
CA ARG A 29 -11.51 -10.07 4.56
C ARG A 29 -10.20 -9.37 4.22
N VAL A 30 -10.30 -8.41 3.29
CA VAL A 30 -9.19 -7.55 2.85
C VAL A 30 -9.57 -6.08 3.01
N LEU A 31 -8.64 -5.25 3.45
CA LEU A 31 -8.77 -3.80 3.46
C LEU A 31 -8.17 -3.22 2.19
N GLU A 32 -8.97 -2.53 1.39
CA GLU A 32 -8.52 -1.78 0.23
C GLU A 32 -8.41 -0.28 0.57
N ILE A 33 -7.25 0.30 0.34
CA ILE A 33 -6.99 1.73 0.53
C ILE A 33 -7.12 2.45 -0.81
N GLY A 34 -8.08 3.39 -0.90
CA GLY A 34 -8.31 4.19 -2.10
C GLY A 34 -8.83 3.37 -3.27
N PRO A 35 -10.01 2.73 -3.17
CA PRO A 35 -10.59 1.92 -4.24
C PRO A 35 -10.84 2.71 -5.53
N GLY A 36 -10.98 4.04 -5.44
CA GLY A 36 -11.20 4.92 -6.57
C GLY A 36 -12.43 4.51 -7.39
N GLN A 37 -12.24 4.10 -8.64
CA GLN A 37 -13.33 3.62 -9.51
C GLN A 37 -13.71 2.14 -9.28
N GLY A 38 -13.07 1.46 -8.33
CA GLY A 38 -13.37 0.09 -7.93
C GLY A 38 -12.81 -1.00 -8.87
N SER A 39 -11.82 -0.69 -9.70
CA SER A 39 -11.24 -1.72 -10.59
C SER A 39 -10.56 -2.83 -9.80
N LEU A 40 -9.74 -2.49 -8.81
CA LEU A 40 -9.10 -3.48 -7.94
C LEU A 40 -10.13 -4.13 -7.01
N THR A 41 -11.09 -3.37 -6.48
CA THR A 41 -12.21 -3.90 -5.68
C THR A 41 -12.92 -5.05 -6.39
N ARG A 42 -13.30 -4.84 -7.66
CA ARG A 42 -13.97 -5.88 -8.46
C ARG A 42 -13.10 -7.11 -8.67
N ALA A 43 -11.80 -6.93 -8.88
CA ALA A 43 -10.85 -8.04 -9.01
C ALA A 43 -10.72 -8.85 -7.71
N LEU A 44 -10.74 -8.19 -6.54
CA LEU A 44 -10.74 -8.83 -5.22
C LEU A 44 -12.03 -9.63 -4.99
N LEU A 45 -13.19 -9.02 -5.27
CA LEU A 45 -14.50 -9.68 -5.15
C LEU A 45 -14.61 -10.91 -6.07
N ALA A 46 -14.10 -10.82 -7.31
CA ALA A 46 -14.08 -11.94 -8.25
C ALA A 46 -13.24 -13.14 -7.77
N ARG A 47 -12.31 -12.93 -6.81
CA ARG A 47 -11.55 -14.00 -6.14
C ARG A 47 -12.23 -14.50 -4.87
N GLY A 48 -13.48 -14.10 -4.61
CA GLY A 48 -14.26 -14.52 -3.44
C GLY A 48 -13.84 -13.85 -2.14
N LEU A 49 -13.12 -12.72 -2.19
CA LEU A 49 -12.73 -11.96 -1.01
C LEU A 49 -13.89 -11.04 -0.56
N THR A 50 -13.95 -10.78 0.75
CA THR A 50 -14.81 -9.74 1.31
C THR A 50 -14.01 -8.45 1.43
N VAL A 51 -14.39 -7.42 0.66
CA VAL A 51 -13.67 -6.15 0.62
C VAL A 51 -14.29 -5.15 1.59
N LEU A 52 -13.46 -4.57 2.44
CA LEU A 52 -13.72 -3.33 3.16
C LEU A 52 -12.81 -2.27 2.56
N ALA A 53 -13.37 -1.13 2.15
CA ALA A 53 -12.60 -0.07 1.49
C ALA A 53 -12.60 1.23 2.30
N ILE A 54 -11.52 2.00 2.21
CA ILE A 54 -11.46 3.37 2.73
C ILE A 54 -11.25 4.31 1.55
N GLU A 55 -12.21 5.20 1.30
CA GLU A 55 -12.14 6.18 0.21
C GLU A 55 -12.34 7.60 0.75
N LYS A 56 -11.47 8.51 0.30
CA LYS A 56 -11.51 9.92 0.72
C LYS A 56 -12.44 10.77 -0.13
N ASP A 57 -12.59 10.42 -1.40
CA ASP A 57 -13.48 11.11 -2.32
C ASP A 57 -14.93 10.66 -2.08
N ARG A 58 -15.78 11.63 -1.67
CA ARG A 58 -17.19 11.36 -1.33
C ARG A 58 -17.96 10.76 -2.52
N ALA A 59 -17.80 11.30 -3.72
CA ALA A 59 -18.56 10.84 -4.89
C ALA A 59 -18.18 9.41 -5.29
N LEU A 60 -16.87 9.06 -5.18
CA LEU A 60 -16.41 7.70 -5.43
C LEU A 60 -16.88 6.75 -4.33
N ALA A 61 -16.84 7.14 -3.06
CA ALA A 61 -17.31 6.33 -1.95
C ALA A 61 -18.81 6.03 -2.08
N GLU A 62 -19.65 7.04 -2.32
CA GLU A 62 -21.09 6.89 -2.51
C GLU A 62 -21.41 5.96 -3.69
N ARG A 63 -20.73 6.14 -4.82
CA ARG A 63 -20.88 5.27 -5.99
C ARG A 63 -20.58 3.81 -5.67
N LEU A 64 -19.51 3.52 -4.95
CA LEU A 64 -19.12 2.17 -4.58
C LEU A 64 -20.10 1.56 -3.58
N THR A 65 -20.58 2.36 -2.62
CA THR A 65 -21.62 1.93 -1.66
C THR A 65 -22.93 1.54 -2.37
N HIS A 66 -23.34 2.33 -3.38
CA HIS A 66 -24.51 1.95 -4.21
C HIS A 66 -24.31 0.65 -5.02
N GLN A 67 -23.06 0.24 -5.25
CA GLN A 67 -22.70 -1.04 -5.87
C GLN A 67 -22.62 -2.20 -4.84
N GLY A 68 -23.00 -1.95 -3.58
CA GLY A 68 -22.97 -2.96 -2.52
C GLY A 68 -21.59 -3.18 -1.87
N ILE A 69 -20.62 -2.30 -2.14
CA ILE A 69 -19.28 -2.39 -1.54
C ILE A 69 -19.31 -1.71 -0.17
N ASN A 70 -18.70 -2.36 0.82
CA ASN A 70 -18.55 -1.78 2.14
C ASN A 70 -17.43 -0.73 2.14
N VAL A 71 -17.81 0.56 2.19
CA VAL A 71 -16.88 1.69 2.10
C VAL A 71 -16.99 2.58 3.33
N VAL A 72 -15.86 2.86 3.95
CA VAL A 72 -15.69 3.91 4.94
C VAL A 72 -15.27 5.19 4.21
N LEU A 73 -16.12 6.21 4.23
CA LEU A 73 -15.76 7.54 3.72
C LEU A 73 -14.81 8.22 4.70
N GLY A 74 -13.57 8.44 4.30
CA GLY A 74 -12.58 9.09 5.14
C GLY A 74 -11.16 9.10 4.60
N ASP A 75 -10.30 9.86 5.26
CA ASP A 75 -8.87 9.86 4.99
C ASP A 75 -8.22 8.65 5.65
N ALA A 76 -7.65 7.76 4.86
CA ALA A 76 -7.01 6.54 5.35
C ALA A 76 -5.89 6.80 6.39
N LEU A 77 -5.29 8.00 6.39
CA LEU A 77 -4.31 8.39 7.41
C LEU A 77 -4.96 8.73 8.76
N LYS A 78 -6.26 9.10 8.77
CA LYS A 78 -6.96 9.61 9.95
C LYS A 78 -7.94 8.61 10.56
N VAL A 79 -8.63 7.82 9.71
CA VAL A 79 -9.60 6.82 10.19
C VAL A 79 -8.89 5.60 10.75
N ASP A 80 -9.46 4.97 11.74
CA ASP A 80 -8.94 3.71 12.28
C ASP A 80 -9.14 2.58 11.26
N TRP A 81 -8.10 1.78 11.06
CA TRP A 81 -8.20 0.61 10.21
C TRP A 81 -8.76 -0.57 10.98
N PRO A 82 -9.68 -1.32 10.40
CA PRO A 82 -10.14 -2.56 11.00
C PRO A 82 -9.01 -3.58 11.04
N ARG A 83 -9.10 -4.52 11.97
CA ARG A 83 -8.20 -5.68 11.97
C ARG A 83 -8.51 -6.57 10.79
N VAL A 84 -7.56 -6.71 9.89
CA VAL A 84 -7.62 -7.58 8.71
C VAL A 84 -6.26 -8.26 8.52
N ALA A 85 -6.30 -9.46 7.95
CA ALA A 85 -5.07 -10.18 7.62
C ALA A 85 -4.31 -9.51 6.46
N LYS A 86 -5.02 -8.87 5.54
CA LYS A 86 -4.43 -8.35 4.31
C LYS A 86 -4.87 -6.94 4.00
N VAL A 87 -3.92 -6.13 3.52
CA VAL A 87 -4.14 -4.74 3.09
C VAL A 87 -3.63 -4.57 1.67
N VAL A 88 -4.39 -3.88 0.83
CA VAL A 88 -4.04 -3.63 -0.57
C VAL A 88 -4.41 -2.22 -0.99
N GLY A 89 -3.72 -1.68 -1.99
CA GLY A 89 -4.13 -0.40 -2.57
C GLY A 89 -3.24 0.08 -3.72
N ASN A 90 -3.86 0.84 -4.61
CA ASN A 90 -3.17 1.70 -5.57
C ASN A 90 -2.96 3.07 -4.91
N ILE A 91 -1.82 3.24 -4.25
CA ILE A 91 -1.60 4.34 -3.31
C ILE A 91 -1.27 5.64 -4.02
N PRO A 92 -1.97 6.75 -3.71
CA PRO A 92 -1.57 8.08 -4.19
C PRO A 92 -0.13 8.40 -3.74
N TYR A 93 0.71 8.81 -4.69
CA TYR A 93 2.16 8.92 -4.49
C TYR A 93 2.57 9.83 -3.34
N TYR A 94 1.82 10.93 -3.11
CA TYR A 94 2.13 11.91 -2.08
C TYR A 94 1.89 11.45 -0.64
N ILE A 95 1.17 10.32 -0.43
CA ILE A 95 0.90 9.77 0.90
C ILE A 95 1.50 8.37 1.12
N THR A 96 2.34 7.89 0.20
CA THR A 96 2.88 6.52 0.28
C THR A 96 3.62 6.25 1.59
N SER A 97 4.56 7.12 1.98
CA SER A 97 5.33 6.91 3.22
C SER A 97 4.47 6.89 4.48
N PRO A 98 3.57 7.86 4.74
CA PRO A 98 2.72 7.79 5.92
C PRO A 98 1.71 6.64 5.88
N LEU A 99 1.23 6.19 4.71
CA LEU A 99 0.39 5.00 4.63
C LEU A 99 1.15 3.71 4.92
N LEU A 100 2.40 3.61 4.45
CA LEU A 100 3.28 2.50 4.82
C LEU A 100 3.49 2.45 6.34
N GLU A 101 3.72 3.61 6.96
CA GLU A 101 3.85 3.70 8.43
C GLU A 101 2.61 3.16 9.13
N LYS A 102 1.45 3.60 8.68
CA LYS A 102 0.19 3.16 9.26
C LYS A 102 -0.07 1.67 9.04
N ALA A 103 0.22 1.15 7.85
CA ALA A 103 0.09 -0.27 7.53
C ALA A 103 1.00 -1.18 8.37
N LEU A 104 2.10 -0.63 8.89
CA LEU A 104 3.07 -1.32 9.73
C LEU A 104 2.89 -1.00 11.23
N THR A 105 1.76 -0.44 11.62
CA THR A 105 1.38 -0.23 13.02
C THR A 105 0.69 -1.49 13.56
N THR A 106 0.95 -1.84 14.81
CA THR A 106 0.36 -3.01 15.48
C THR A 106 -1.14 -2.84 15.71
N PRO A 107 -1.94 -3.89 15.47
CA PRO A 107 -1.56 -5.23 15.03
C PRO A 107 -1.21 -5.27 13.54
N LEU A 108 -0.07 -5.87 13.22
CA LEU A 108 0.40 -5.97 11.85
C LEU A 108 -0.52 -6.89 11.01
N PRO A 109 -0.89 -6.49 9.79
CA PRO A 109 -1.51 -7.42 8.85
C PRO A 109 -0.49 -8.48 8.41
N GLU A 110 -0.94 -9.66 8.08
CA GLU A 110 -0.09 -10.74 7.58
C GLU A 110 0.58 -10.38 6.25
N ARG A 111 -0.07 -9.50 5.47
CA ARG A 111 0.44 -9.07 4.17
C ARG A 111 -0.10 -7.69 3.77
N VAL A 112 0.80 -6.90 3.21
CA VAL A 112 0.47 -5.61 2.59
C VAL A 112 0.95 -5.64 1.14
N VAL A 113 0.07 -5.33 0.18
CA VAL A 113 0.41 -5.22 -1.24
C VAL A 113 0.04 -3.84 -1.74
N PHE A 114 1.03 -3.03 -2.04
CA PHE A 114 0.82 -1.67 -2.52
C PHE A 114 1.42 -1.46 -3.92
N LEU A 115 0.68 -0.76 -4.75
CA LEU A 115 1.19 -0.18 -5.99
C LEU A 115 1.64 1.25 -5.68
N VAL A 116 2.94 1.50 -5.84
CA VAL A 116 3.62 2.76 -5.49
C VAL A 116 4.52 3.24 -6.63
N GLN A 117 5.07 4.45 -6.53
CA GLN A 117 6.10 4.91 -7.49
C GLN A 117 7.29 3.96 -7.50
N LEU A 118 7.87 3.73 -8.69
CA LEU A 118 9.04 2.86 -8.85
C LEU A 118 10.20 3.26 -7.94
N GLU A 119 10.50 4.56 -7.82
CA GLU A 119 11.54 5.06 -6.92
C GLU A 119 11.29 4.65 -5.46
N VAL A 120 10.03 4.75 -5.00
CA VAL A 120 9.67 4.36 -3.63
C VAL A 120 9.82 2.86 -3.44
N ALA A 121 9.40 2.06 -4.43
CA ALA A 121 9.58 0.61 -4.40
C ALA A 121 11.06 0.21 -4.36
N ASP A 122 11.91 0.89 -5.15
CA ASP A 122 13.35 0.65 -5.18
C ASP A 122 13.99 0.99 -3.83
N ARG A 123 13.60 2.10 -3.21
CA ARG A 123 14.06 2.48 -1.87
C ARG A 123 13.60 1.50 -0.79
N LEU A 124 12.36 1.02 -0.86
CA LEU A 124 11.83 0.02 0.08
C LEU A 124 12.63 -1.30 0.01
N ALA A 125 12.95 -1.76 -1.20
CA ALA A 125 13.64 -3.02 -1.45
C ALA A 125 15.18 -2.88 -1.51
N ALA A 126 15.72 -1.69 -1.26
CA ALA A 126 17.16 -1.42 -1.33
C ALA A 126 17.93 -2.25 -0.32
N LYS A 127 19.10 -2.75 -0.73
CA LYS A 127 20.03 -3.49 0.13
C LYS A 127 21.02 -2.55 0.81
N PRO A 128 21.52 -2.89 2.01
CA PRO A 128 22.63 -2.18 2.65
C PRO A 128 23.81 -2.00 1.67
N GLY A 129 24.46 -0.84 1.72
CA GLY A 129 25.56 -0.49 0.82
C GLY A 129 25.14 0.16 -0.50
N SER A 130 23.89 0.07 -0.91
CA SER A 130 23.43 0.76 -2.12
C SER A 130 23.21 2.26 -1.89
N LYS A 131 23.33 3.08 -2.96
CA LYS A 131 23.15 4.54 -2.90
C LYS A 131 21.75 4.96 -2.45
N ILE A 132 20.75 4.15 -2.73
CA ILE A 132 19.32 4.41 -2.44
C ILE A 132 18.86 3.83 -1.10
N TYR A 133 19.73 3.04 -0.42
CA TYR A 133 19.43 2.54 0.92
C TYR A 133 19.39 3.69 1.92
N GLY A 134 18.28 3.82 2.64
CA GLY A 134 18.03 4.96 3.50
C GLY A 134 17.03 4.68 4.60
N ALA A 135 16.58 5.74 5.28
CA ALA A 135 15.67 5.64 6.41
C ALA A 135 14.40 4.82 6.11
N LEU A 136 13.84 4.95 4.90
CA LEU A 136 12.67 4.16 4.49
C LEU A 136 12.99 2.68 4.40
N SER A 137 14.14 2.31 3.82
CA SER A 137 14.59 0.92 3.72
C SER A 137 14.78 0.31 5.10
N VAL A 138 15.54 0.97 5.98
CA VAL A 138 15.83 0.50 7.34
C VAL A 138 14.55 0.37 8.17
N GLY A 139 13.72 1.42 8.16
CA GLY A 139 12.51 1.46 8.98
C GLY A 139 11.49 0.37 8.63
N VAL A 140 11.38 0.01 7.35
CA VAL A 140 10.44 -1.04 6.91
C VAL A 140 11.06 -2.43 7.04
N GLN A 141 12.31 -2.61 6.64
CA GLN A 141 12.98 -3.92 6.65
C GLN A 141 13.31 -4.41 8.07
N ALA A 142 13.32 -3.54 9.08
CA ALA A 142 13.41 -3.96 10.48
C ALA A 142 12.18 -4.75 10.97
N ILE A 143 11.04 -4.60 10.28
CA ILE A 143 9.75 -5.18 10.66
C ILE A 143 9.27 -6.20 9.64
N CYS A 144 9.53 -5.95 8.35
CA CYS A 144 8.98 -6.72 7.24
C CYS A 144 10.04 -7.14 6.24
N ARG A 145 9.83 -8.31 5.65
CA ARG A 145 10.43 -8.66 4.36
C ARG A 145 9.75 -7.84 3.28
N VAL A 146 10.56 -7.18 2.44
CA VAL A 146 10.11 -6.35 1.33
C VAL A 146 10.44 -7.01 0.01
N GLU A 147 9.44 -7.16 -0.85
CA GLU A 147 9.59 -7.74 -2.19
C GLU A 147 9.02 -6.76 -3.22
N LYS A 148 9.88 -6.29 -4.14
CA LYS A 148 9.42 -5.61 -5.35
C LYS A 148 9.06 -6.67 -6.39
N LEU A 149 7.77 -6.89 -6.63
CA LEU A 149 7.29 -8.01 -7.42
C LEU A 149 7.38 -7.75 -8.93
N PHE A 150 6.88 -6.60 -9.38
CA PHE A 150 6.93 -6.22 -10.80
C PHE A 150 6.69 -4.73 -10.98
N THR A 151 7.12 -4.23 -12.13
CA THR A 151 6.90 -2.83 -12.53
C THR A 151 5.66 -2.69 -13.39
N VAL A 152 5.02 -1.51 -13.32
CA VAL A 152 3.82 -1.15 -14.04
C VAL A 152 4.09 0.11 -14.87
N ALA A 153 3.84 0.02 -16.17
CA ALA A 153 4.02 1.14 -17.09
C ALA A 153 2.90 2.19 -16.94
N PRO A 154 3.16 3.47 -17.23
CA PRO A 154 2.17 4.53 -17.16
C PRO A 154 0.91 4.26 -17.97
N GLY A 155 1.01 3.58 -19.10
CA GLY A 155 -0.13 3.24 -19.97
C GLY A 155 -1.20 2.34 -19.35
N ALA A 156 -0.89 1.67 -18.22
CA ALA A 156 -1.86 0.87 -17.47
C ALA A 156 -2.88 1.72 -16.69
N PHE A 157 -2.68 3.04 -16.63
CA PHE A 157 -3.49 3.96 -15.83
C PHE A 157 -4.25 4.97 -16.70
N LYS A 158 -5.37 5.46 -16.17
CA LYS A 158 -6.14 6.60 -16.73
C LYS A 158 -6.43 7.63 -15.64
N PRO A 159 -5.95 8.88 -15.77
CA PRO A 159 -4.91 9.32 -16.71
C PRO A 159 -3.55 8.67 -16.40
N PRO A 160 -2.63 8.57 -17.37
CA PRO A 160 -1.30 7.99 -17.11
C PRO A 160 -0.48 8.89 -16.17
N PRO A 161 0.26 8.33 -15.21
CA PRO A 161 1.25 9.08 -14.43
C PRO A 161 2.49 9.42 -15.27
N GLN A 162 3.27 10.40 -14.80
CA GLN A 162 4.53 10.79 -15.45
C GLN A 162 5.67 9.79 -15.20
N VAL A 163 5.55 8.93 -14.18
CA VAL A 163 6.57 7.99 -13.73
C VAL A 163 6.04 6.57 -13.72
N ARG A 164 6.95 5.59 -13.81
CA ARG A 164 6.60 4.17 -13.65
C ARG A 164 6.22 3.88 -12.21
N SER A 165 5.40 2.88 -12.03
CA SER A 165 5.02 2.32 -10.73
C SER A 165 5.61 0.93 -10.54
N ALA A 166 5.55 0.43 -9.32
CA ALA A 166 5.86 -0.96 -9.03
C ALA A 166 4.92 -1.48 -7.92
N VAL A 167 4.65 -2.77 -7.98
CA VAL A 167 3.94 -3.48 -6.91
C VAL A 167 4.96 -4.00 -5.91
N VAL A 168 4.76 -3.65 -4.65
CA VAL A 168 5.55 -4.12 -3.52
C VAL A 168 4.67 -4.97 -2.60
N ARG A 169 5.27 -6.03 -2.07
CA ARG A 169 4.70 -6.87 -1.02
C ARG A 169 5.52 -6.74 0.25
N LEU A 170 4.83 -6.50 1.35
CA LEU A 170 5.42 -6.46 2.68
C LEU A 170 4.83 -7.61 3.47
N THR A 171 5.69 -8.46 4.02
CA THR A 171 5.33 -9.59 4.87
C THR A 171 6.05 -9.41 6.21
N PRO A 172 5.34 -9.28 7.34
CA PRO A 172 5.98 -9.17 8.64
C PRO A 172 6.98 -10.29 8.88
N LEU A 173 8.10 -9.96 9.51
CA LEU A 173 9.08 -10.95 9.94
C LEU A 173 8.50 -11.76 11.10
N ALA A 174 8.78 -13.06 11.13
CA ALA A 174 8.40 -13.93 12.26
C ALA A 174 9.06 -13.46 13.58
N ALA A 175 10.25 -12.89 13.48
CA ALA A 175 10.96 -12.22 14.57
C ALA A 175 11.42 -10.83 14.07
N PRO A 176 10.64 -9.77 14.28
CA PRO A 176 11.04 -8.41 13.97
C PRO A 176 12.31 -8.01 14.72
N LEU A 177 13.14 -7.15 14.11
CA LEU A 177 14.39 -6.69 14.72
C LEU A 177 14.16 -5.65 15.83
N ILE A 178 12.95 -5.12 15.93
CA ILE A 178 12.53 -4.13 16.93
C ILE A 178 11.14 -4.50 17.45
N MET A 179 10.87 -4.16 18.70
CA MET A 179 9.56 -4.38 19.31
C MET A 179 8.53 -3.37 18.78
N PRO A 180 7.24 -3.70 18.77
CA PRO A 180 6.18 -2.81 18.26
C PRO A 180 6.20 -1.41 18.85
N GLU A 181 6.45 -1.28 20.15
CA GLU A 181 6.56 0.00 20.87
C GLU A 181 7.80 0.82 20.48
N GLU A 182 8.82 0.17 19.93
CA GLU A 182 10.06 0.80 19.49
C GLU A 182 9.99 1.35 18.07
N VAL A 183 8.97 0.98 17.27
CA VAL A 183 8.88 1.34 15.84
C VAL A 183 8.95 2.85 15.63
N ALA A 184 8.19 3.63 16.37
CA ALA A 184 8.15 5.08 16.21
C ALA A 184 9.46 5.77 16.66
N PRO A 185 10.05 5.46 17.85
CA PRO A 185 11.35 6.02 18.23
C PRO A 185 12.49 5.57 17.31
N PHE A 186 12.52 4.30 16.90
CA PHE A 186 13.51 3.77 15.97
C PHE A 186 13.50 4.52 14.64
N ARG A 187 12.33 4.76 14.05
CA ARG A 187 12.20 5.49 12.79
C ARG A 187 12.67 6.94 12.91
N ARG A 188 12.36 7.62 14.01
CA ARG A 188 12.88 8.98 14.27
C ARG A 188 14.40 8.96 14.32
N PHE A 189 14.98 8.02 15.05
CA PHE A 189 16.42 7.84 15.16
C PHE A 189 17.07 7.60 13.79
N VAL A 190 16.57 6.62 13.03
CA VAL A 190 17.08 6.29 11.68
C VAL A 190 16.95 7.49 10.74
N THR A 191 15.83 8.20 10.75
CA THR A 191 15.65 9.41 9.93
C THR A 191 16.70 10.47 10.28
N GLY A 192 16.98 10.67 11.57
CA GLY A 192 18.04 11.57 12.05
C GLY A 192 19.43 11.16 11.54
N CYS A 193 19.76 9.87 11.57
CA CYS A 193 21.03 9.35 11.06
C CYS A 193 21.22 9.62 9.55
N PHE A 194 20.15 9.41 8.76
CA PHE A 194 20.21 9.61 7.31
C PHE A 194 20.08 11.08 6.88
N SER A 195 19.55 11.97 7.71
CA SER A 195 19.42 13.40 7.39
C SER A 195 20.77 14.12 7.30
N LYS A 196 21.81 13.58 7.94
CA LYS A 196 23.19 14.10 7.93
C LYS A 196 24.13 13.34 7.00
N ARG A 197 23.60 12.42 6.19
CA ARG A 197 24.41 11.68 5.22
C ARG A 197 24.82 12.62 4.10
N ARG A 198 26.14 12.85 3.98
CA ARG A 198 26.76 13.58 2.87
C ARG A 198 26.96 12.67 1.67
#